data_046803c98db6ccf3cc40e56fbd5784df
#
_entry.id   046803c98db6ccf3cc40e56fbd5784df
#
_cell.length_a   1.000
_cell.length_b   1.000
_cell.length_c   1.000
_cell.angle_alpha   90.00
_cell.angle_beta   90.00
_cell.angle_gamma   90.00
#
_symmetry.space_group_name_H-M   'P 1'
#
loop_
_entity.id
_entity.type
_entity.pdbx_description
1 polymer ?
#
loop_
_entity_poly.entity_id
_entity_poly.type
_entity_poly.pdbx_seq_one_letter_code
_entity_poly.pdbx_strand_id
1 'polypeptide(L)'
;MHFRQLSGWLACLALLLPIPALAWGPQGHEVVALIATHHLTGAARAEVARLLGGGAMMVQESNWADEIRDRRRDTGSWHYVDIPLAARGYDTRRDCPERDCVVAQIENDQRILSNRRLGDGARREALRFLIHFAADIHQPLHAEDNDDRGGNQIRVMVGRSRTTLHRVWDSDVVETAGRNADEAAAAIERSLSPGQRQAWATGTPAQWADEAHAIARDEIYPPLQGRHELRLPRDYAWRQAPIARMQLAKAGLRLAWMLNNSLK
;
A
#
# COMPACT_ATOMS: atom_id res chain seq x y z
N MET A 1 -3.27 -60.10 -34.87
CA MET A 1 -3.45 -59.49 -33.53
C MET A 1 -2.61 -58.22 -33.50
N HIS A 2 -3.26 -57.03 -33.68
CA HIS A 2 -2.58 -55.73 -33.65
C HIS A 2 -2.99 -55.02 -32.38
N PHE A 3 -2.06 -54.87 -31.43
CA PHE A 3 -2.22 -54.03 -30.27
C PHE A 3 -2.02 -52.55 -30.63
N ARG A 4 -3.07 -51.77 -30.59
CA ARG A 4 -3.00 -50.27 -30.64
C ARG A 4 -2.62 -49.76 -29.26
N GLN A 5 -1.43 -49.19 -29.11
CA GLN A 5 -1.05 -48.42 -27.95
C GLN A 5 -1.77 -47.05 -28.00
N LEU A 6 -2.62 -46.80 -27.04
CA LEU A 6 -3.22 -45.51 -26.77
C LEU A 6 -2.25 -44.68 -25.87
N SER A 7 -1.54 -43.75 -26.49
CA SER A 7 -0.70 -42.79 -25.76
C SER A 7 -1.61 -41.69 -25.19
N GLY A 8 -1.92 -41.79 -23.90
CA GLY A 8 -2.64 -40.76 -23.20
C GLY A 8 -1.73 -39.55 -22.92
N TRP A 9 -2.02 -38.41 -23.53
CA TRP A 9 -1.41 -37.13 -23.18
C TRP A 9 -2.11 -36.58 -21.92
N LEU A 10 -1.42 -36.66 -20.78
CA LEU A 10 -1.81 -35.93 -19.58
C LEU A 10 -1.45 -34.45 -19.82
N ALA A 11 -2.44 -33.63 -20.16
CA ALA A 11 -2.31 -32.19 -20.13
C ALA A 11 -2.26 -31.74 -18.67
N CYS A 12 -1.09 -31.40 -18.15
CA CYS A 12 -0.95 -30.69 -16.89
C CYS A 12 -1.55 -29.30 -17.03
N LEU A 13 -2.79 -29.15 -16.55
CA LEU A 13 -3.44 -27.85 -16.37
C LEU A 13 -2.73 -27.15 -15.20
N ALA A 14 -1.73 -26.31 -15.49
CA ALA A 14 -1.14 -25.44 -14.48
C ALA A 14 -2.21 -24.46 -14.02
N LEU A 15 -2.80 -24.72 -12.87
CA LEU A 15 -3.63 -23.76 -12.15
C LEU A 15 -2.76 -22.55 -11.82
N LEU A 16 -2.89 -21.49 -12.61
CA LEU A 16 -2.38 -20.17 -12.27
C LEU A 16 -3.20 -19.67 -11.07
N LEU A 17 -2.74 -19.98 -9.86
CA LEU A 17 -3.29 -19.36 -8.67
C LEU A 17 -3.05 -17.86 -8.79
N PRO A 18 -4.06 -17.02 -8.56
CA PRO A 18 -3.85 -15.57 -8.53
C PRO A 18 -2.85 -15.28 -7.41
N ILE A 19 -1.70 -14.73 -7.77
CA ILE A 19 -0.77 -14.17 -6.80
C ILE A 19 -1.52 -12.99 -6.15
N PRO A 20 -1.71 -12.98 -4.82
CA PRO A 20 -2.36 -11.86 -4.17
C PRO A 20 -1.60 -10.58 -4.51
N ALA A 21 -2.32 -9.54 -4.92
CA ALA A 21 -1.75 -8.21 -5.01
C ALA A 21 -1.35 -7.80 -3.60
N LEU A 22 -0.07 -7.64 -3.39
CA LEU A 22 0.49 -7.00 -2.20
C LEU A 22 0.45 -5.50 -2.50
N ALA A 23 0.08 -4.71 -1.52
CA ALA A 23 0.26 -3.25 -1.48
C ALA A 23 1.73 -2.86 -1.78
N TRP A 24 2.16 -1.65 -1.52
CA TRP A 24 3.61 -1.41 -1.55
C TRP A 24 4.30 -2.66 -1.04
N GLY A 25 5.20 -3.27 -1.82
CA GLY A 25 5.89 -4.47 -1.38
C GLY A 25 6.52 -4.31 0.00
N PRO A 26 7.01 -5.37 0.64
CA PRO A 26 7.46 -5.32 2.03
C PRO A 26 8.38 -4.14 2.36
N GLN A 27 9.28 -3.79 1.44
CA GLN A 27 10.19 -2.65 1.61
C GLN A 27 9.44 -1.32 1.72
N GLY A 28 8.34 -1.12 0.99
CA GLY A 28 7.57 0.13 1.04
C GLY A 28 6.87 0.32 2.38
N HIS A 29 6.26 -0.73 2.93
CA HIS A 29 5.67 -0.71 4.27
C HIS A 29 6.71 -0.45 5.37
N GLU A 30 7.87 -1.09 5.27
CA GLU A 30 8.99 -0.85 6.19
C GLU A 30 9.48 0.60 6.13
N VAL A 31 9.61 1.19 4.94
CA VAL A 31 10.00 2.60 4.74
C VAL A 31 9.00 3.54 5.43
N VAL A 32 7.70 3.32 5.24
CA VAL A 32 6.63 4.11 5.87
C VAL A 32 6.70 4.00 7.38
N ALA A 33 6.86 2.78 7.92
CA ALA A 33 6.99 2.55 9.35
C ALA A 33 8.25 3.19 9.95
N LEU A 34 9.40 3.15 9.25
CA LEU A 34 10.64 3.82 9.66
C LEU A 34 10.46 5.33 9.72
N ILE A 35 9.97 5.96 8.65
CA ILE A 35 9.72 7.41 8.63
C ILE A 35 8.76 7.78 9.77
N ALA A 36 7.66 7.03 9.94
CA ALA A 36 6.72 7.31 11.03
C ALA A 36 7.39 7.21 12.41
N THR A 37 8.21 6.18 12.63
CA THR A 37 8.93 5.97 13.90
C THR A 37 9.83 7.15 14.24
N HIS A 38 10.50 7.76 13.27
CA HIS A 38 11.36 8.92 13.49
C HIS A 38 10.60 10.16 13.94
N HIS A 39 9.32 10.29 13.52
CA HIS A 39 8.46 11.44 13.79
C HIS A 39 7.47 11.25 14.96
N LEU A 40 7.55 10.12 15.70
CA LEU A 40 6.72 9.93 16.91
C LEU A 40 7.16 10.83 18.04
N THR A 41 6.17 11.40 18.75
CA THR A 41 6.39 12.01 20.07
C THR A 41 6.84 10.96 21.09
N GLY A 42 7.45 11.40 22.20
CA GLY A 42 7.84 10.48 23.28
C GLY A 42 6.68 9.65 23.83
N ALA A 43 5.50 10.27 24.00
CA ALA A 43 4.30 9.59 24.49
C ALA A 43 3.79 8.54 23.48
N ALA A 44 3.65 8.90 22.20
CA ALA A 44 3.22 7.96 21.16
C ALA A 44 4.22 6.81 20.99
N ARG A 45 5.52 7.09 21.00
CA ARG A 45 6.58 6.06 20.94
C ARG A 45 6.50 5.07 22.09
N ALA A 46 6.31 5.55 23.32
CA ALA A 46 6.19 4.69 24.50
C ALA A 46 4.94 3.80 24.41
N GLU A 47 3.80 4.35 23.97
CA GLU A 47 2.56 3.61 23.87
C GLU A 47 2.58 2.60 22.70
N VAL A 48 3.15 2.94 21.54
CA VAL A 48 3.42 2.01 20.44
C VAL A 48 4.28 0.85 20.92
N ALA A 49 5.40 1.14 21.62
CA ALA A 49 6.28 0.11 22.16
C ALA A 49 5.54 -0.78 23.18
N ARG A 50 4.69 -0.21 24.02
CA ARG A 50 3.88 -0.97 24.98
C ARG A 50 2.88 -1.91 24.29
N LEU A 51 2.17 -1.42 23.26
CA LEU A 51 1.17 -2.20 22.54
C LEU A 51 1.80 -3.30 21.70
N LEU A 52 2.91 -3.04 21.04
CA LEU A 52 3.56 -4.01 20.13
C LEU A 52 4.61 -4.89 20.83
N GLY A 53 5.00 -4.58 22.07
CA GLY A 53 6.00 -5.34 22.81
C GLY A 53 7.46 -4.92 22.56
N GLY A 54 7.68 -3.76 21.93
CA GLY A 54 9.03 -3.19 21.69
C GLY A 54 9.04 -2.04 20.70
N GLY A 55 10.05 -1.18 20.78
CA GLY A 55 10.16 0.02 19.93
C GLY A 55 10.47 -0.28 18.46
N ALA A 56 11.17 -1.37 18.16
CA ALA A 56 11.50 -1.79 16.80
C ALA A 56 10.34 -2.53 16.11
N MET A 57 9.31 -2.95 16.87
CA MET A 57 8.23 -3.80 16.35
C MET A 57 7.39 -3.12 15.29
N MET A 58 7.33 -1.78 15.24
CA MET A 58 6.53 -1.06 14.25
C MET A 58 6.94 -1.39 12.81
N VAL A 59 8.25 -1.50 12.55
CA VAL A 59 8.77 -1.92 11.24
C VAL A 59 8.49 -3.40 10.99
N GLN A 60 8.72 -4.26 11.99
CA GLN A 60 8.48 -5.70 11.88
C GLN A 60 7.00 -6.04 11.65
N GLU A 61 6.10 -5.26 12.23
CA GLU A 61 4.65 -5.44 12.10
C GLU A 61 4.05 -4.74 10.86
N SER A 62 4.85 -4.03 10.07
CA SER A 62 4.35 -3.26 8.95
C SER A 62 3.74 -4.11 7.83
N ASN A 63 4.14 -5.37 7.71
CA ASN A 63 3.63 -6.33 6.74
C ASN A 63 2.59 -7.29 7.32
N TRP A 64 2.29 -7.19 8.62
CA TRP A 64 1.42 -8.14 9.31
C TRP A 64 0.03 -8.27 8.69
N ALA A 65 -0.59 -7.19 8.19
CA ALA A 65 -1.92 -7.25 7.61
C ALA A 65 -1.97 -8.12 6.34
N ASP A 66 -0.94 -8.07 5.51
CA ASP A 66 -0.77 -8.95 4.36
C ASP A 66 -0.52 -10.42 4.79
N GLU A 67 0.30 -10.64 5.82
CA GLU A 67 0.63 -11.99 6.32
C GLU A 67 -0.60 -12.74 6.84
N ILE A 68 -1.59 -12.02 7.38
CA ILE A 68 -2.82 -12.65 7.90
C ILE A 68 -3.91 -12.80 6.84
N ARG A 69 -3.77 -12.20 5.67
CA ARG A 69 -4.80 -12.07 4.64
C ARG A 69 -5.42 -13.42 4.20
N ASP A 70 -4.60 -14.46 4.12
CA ASP A 70 -5.10 -15.81 3.78
C ASP A 70 -5.99 -16.41 4.88
N ARG A 71 -5.75 -16.05 6.13
CA ARG A 71 -6.51 -16.50 7.30
C ARG A 71 -7.69 -15.58 7.64
N ARG A 72 -7.57 -14.29 7.29
CA ARG A 72 -8.55 -13.22 7.49
C ARG A 72 -9.01 -12.70 6.14
N ARG A 73 -9.70 -13.54 5.37
CA ARG A 73 -10.18 -13.19 4.02
C ARG A 73 -11.18 -12.04 4.02
N ASP A 74 -11.83 -11.81 5.14
CA ASP A 74 -12.70 -10.66 5.40
C ASP A 74 -11.97 -9.31 5.29
N THR A 75 -10.66 -9.28 5.49
CA THR A 75 -9.85 -8.06 5.42
C THR A 75 -9.32 -7.74 4.01
N GLY A 76 -9.62 -8.57 3.01
CA GLY A 76 -9.06 -8.43 1.67
C GLY A 76 -9.35 -7.10 1.00
N SER A 77 -10.58 -6.59 1.13
CA SER A 77 -11.02 -5.29 0.60
C SER A 77 -10.49 -4.08 1.40
N TRP A 78 -10.00 -4.30 2.61
CA TRP A 78 -9.54 -3.22 3.50
C TRP A 78 -8.25 -2.54 3.04
N HIS A 79 -7.53 -3.16 2.09
CA HIS A 79 -6.23 -2.69 1.60
C HIS A 79 -6.32 -1.63 0.50
N TYR A 80 -7.51 -1.39 -0.08
CA TYR A 80 -7.70 -0.50 -1.22
C TYR A 80 -9.07 0.17 -1.19
N VAL A 81 -9.29 1.09 -2.12
CA VAL A 81 -10.59 1.67 -2.43
C VAL A 81 -10.73 1.82 -3.94
N ASP A 82 -11.78 1.25 -4.50
CA ASP A 82 -12.05 1.25 -5.94
C ASP A 82 -12.75 2.56 -6.35
N ILE A 83 -11.96 3.61 -6.62
CA ILE A 83 -12.45 4.87 -7.15
C ILE A 83 -12.40 4.78 -8.68
N PRO A 84 -13.54 4.85 -9.41
CA PRO A 84 -13.51 4.79 -10.86
C PRO A 84 -12.56 5.83 -11.45
N LEU A 85 -11.65 5.42 -12.34
CA LEU A 85 -10.60 6.29 -12.88
C LEU A 85 -11.14 7.60 -13.47
N ALA A 86 -12.34 7.56 -14.07
CA ALA A 86 -13.01 8.73 -14.61
C ALA A 86 -13.66 9.64 -13.54
N ALA A 87 -13.72 9.20 -12.28
CA ALA A 87 -14.30 10.00 -11.19
C ALA A 87 -13.39 11.16 -10.82
N ARG A 88 -13.99 12.21 -10.24
CA ARG A 88 -13.23 13.38 -9.76
C ARG A 88 -12.53 13.14 -8.43
N GLY A 89 -12.93 12.10 -7.69
CA GLY A 89 -12.41 11.73 -6.39
C GLY A 89 -13.33 10.74 -5.68
N TYR A 90 -13.00 10.47 -4.43
CA TYR A 90 -13.68 9.52 -3.56
C TYR A 90 -15.10 9.97 -3.17
N ASP A 91 -16.04 9.02 -3.26
CA ASP A 91 -17.40 9.17 -2.73
C ASP A 91 -17.73 7.94 -1.88
N THR A 92 -17.98 8.15 -0.58
CA THR A 92 -18.24 7.07 0.37
C THR A 92 -19.39 6.15 -0.05
N ARG A 93 -20.44 6.71 -0.69
CA ARG A 93 -21.62 5.94 -1.08
C ARG A 93 -21.38 5.09 -2.31
N ARG A 94 -20.50 5.53 -3.19
CA ARG A 94 -20.14 4.81 -4.41
C ARG A 94 -19.01 3.81 -4.17
N ASP A 95 -17.92 4.26 -3.48
CA ASP A 95 -16.64 3.55 -3.45
C ASP A 95 -16.45 2.72 -2.17
N CYS A 96 -17.24 2.99 -1.14
CA CYS A 96 -17.12 2.31 0.16
C CYS A 96 -18.48 2.18 0.89
N PRO A 97 -19.54 1.68 0.21
CA PRO A 97 -20.89 1.65 0.79
C PRO A 97 -20.99 0.77 2.04
N GLU A 98 -20.26 -0.32 2.08
CA GLU A 98 -20.22 -1.28 3.20
C GLU A 98 -19.17 -0.91 4.26
N ARG A 99 -18.43 0.20 4.06
CA ARG A 99 -17.32 0.64 4.92
C ARG A 99 -16.21 -0.39 5.08
N ASP A 100 -15.98 -1.20 4.07
CA ASP A 100 -14.99 -2.27 3.98
C ASP A 100 -13.80 -1.92 3.07
N CYS A 101 -13.52 -0.65 2.89
CA CYS A 101 -12.38 -0.13 2.12
C CYS A 101 -11.31 0.51 3.03
N VAL A 102 -10.12 0.76 2.51
CA VAL A 102 -8.98 1.32 3.24
C VAL A 102 -9.30 2.64 3.94
N VAL A 103 -10.09 3.53 3.30
CA VAL A 103 -10.50 4.82 3.89
C VAL A 103 -11.26 4.60 5.20
N ALA A 104 -12.29 3.75 5.14
CA ALA A 104 -13.15 3.48 6.29
C ALA A 104 -12.41 2.72 7.41
N GLN A 105 -11.48 1.83 7.03
CA GLN A 105 -10.71 1.05 8.01
C GLN A 105 -9.69 1.93 8.74
N ILE A 106 -8.99 2.83 8.07
CA ILE A 106 -8.10 3.80 8.75
C ILE A 106 -8.89 4.63 9.77
N GLU A 107 -10.07 5.15 9.40
CA GLU A 107 -10.93 5.91 10.32
C GLU A 107 -11.38 5.07 11.52
N ASN A 108 -11.78 3.82 11.28
CA ASN A 108 -12.21 2.88 12.33
C ASN A 108 -11.06 2.53 13.28
N ASP A 109 -9.90 2.18 12.75
CA ASP A 109 -8.76 1.77 13.53
C ASP A 109 -8.17 2.91 14.34
N GLN A 110 -8.17 4.15 13.80
CA GLN A 110 -7.79 5.34 14.55
C GLN A 110 -8.73 5.57 15.73
N ARG A 111 -10.03 5.36 15.56
CA ARG A 111 -11.03 5.48 16.63
C ARG A 111 -10.83 4.39 17.70
N ILE A 112 -10.57 3.13 17.30
CA ILE A 112 -10.28 2.02 18.22
C ILE A 112 -8.99 2.31 18.99
N LEU A 113 -7.93 2.69 18.32
CA LEU A 113 -6.63 2.97 18.92
C LEU A 113 -6.71 4.09 19.96
N SER A 114 -7.47 5.14 19.67
CA SER A 114 -7.65 6.31 20.57
C SER A 114 -8.51 5.99 21.81
N ASN A 115 -9.31 4.92 21.77
CA ASN A 115 -10.21 4.57 22.85
C ASN A 115 -9.50 3.77 23.95
N ARG A 116 -9.02 4.44 25.00
CA ARG A 116 -8.33 3.81 26.15
C ARG A 116 -9.20 2.88 27.00
N ARG A 117 -10.52 2.88 26.78
CA ARG A 117 -11.44 1.94 27.47
C ARG A 117 -11.43 0.55 26.83
N LEU A 118 -10.93 0.43 25.60
CA LEU A 118 -10.77 -0.85 24.93
C LEU A 118 -9.53 -1.57 25.44
N GLY A 119 -9.59 -2.91 25.46
CA GLY A 119 -8.45 -3.72 25.85
C GLY A 119 -7.28 -3.63 24.87
N ASP A 120 -6.08 -3.91 25.36
CA ASP A 120 -4.84 -3.82 24.60
C ASP A 120 -4.84 -4.72 23.33
N GLY A 121 -5.54 -5.83 23.34
CA GLY A 121 -5.66 -6.71 22.17
C GLY A 121 -6.29 -5.99 20.97
N ALA A 122 -7.45 -5.35 21.17
CA ALA A 122 -8.14 -4.61 20.12
C ALA A 122 -7.33 -3.39 19.65
N ARG A 123 -6.71 -2.67 20.57
CA ARG A 123 -5.88 -1.50 20.27
C ARG A 123 -4.59 -1.89 19.53
N ARG A 124 -4.00 -3.03 19.87
CA ARG A 124 -2.84 -3.59 19.16
C ARG A 124 -3.18 -3.98 17.74
N GLU A 125 -4.31 -4.66 17.52
CA GLU A 125 -4.77 -5.03 16.18
C GLU A 125 -5.02 -3.79 15.32
N ALA A 126 -5.74 -2.79 15.85
CA ALA A 126 -5.97 -1.52 15.17
C ALA A 126 -4.65 -0.78 14.84
N LEU A 127 -3.67 -0.81 15.74
CA LEU A 127 -2.35 -0.22 15.48
C LEU A 127 -1.64 -0.92 14.32
N ARG A 128 -1.66 -2.25 14.28
CA ARG A 128 -1.07 -3.04 13.19
C ARG A 128 -1.71 -2.73 11.83
N PHE A 129 -3.05 -2.66 11.78
CA PHE A 129 -3.76 -2.26 10.59
C PHE A 129 -3.44 -0.82 10.18
N LEU A 130 -3.41 0.14 11.11
CA LEU A 130 -3.05 1.53 10.80
C LEU A 130 -1.64 1.67 10.22
N ILE A 131 -0.65 0.92 10.75
CA ILE A 131 0.72 0.93 10.23
C ILE A 131 0.73 0.50 8.76
N HIS A 132 -0.03 -0.51 8.41
CA HIS A 132 -0.13 -1.06 7.06
C HIS A 132 -0.97 -0.17 6.13
N PHE A 133 -2.22 0.11 6.51
CA PHE A 133 -3.16 0.82 5.66
C PHE A 133 -2.78 2.28 5.38
N ALA A 134 -2.01 2.91 6.28
CA ALA A 134 -1.45 4.22 6.00
C ALA A 134 -0.46 4.19 4.83
N ALA A 135 0.23 3.07 4.61
CA ALA A 135 1.05 2.87 3.43
C ALA A 135 0.19 2.58 2.19
N ASP A 136 -0.78 1.67 2.32
CA ASP A 136 -1.66 1.24 1.23
C ASP A 136 -2.38 2.39 0.54
N ILE A 137 -3.04 3.26 1.31
CA ILE A 137 -3.82 4.38 0.77
C ILE A 137 -2.96 5.40 0.00
N HIS A 138 -1.63 5.36 0.15
CA HIS A 138 -0.70 6.20 -0.58
C HIS A 138 -0.09 5.52 -1.81
N GLN A 139 -0.39 4.25 -2.05
CA GLN A 139 -0.08 3.58 -3.31
C GLN A 139 -1.15 3.99 -4.35
N PRO A 140 -0.79 4.68 -5.42
CA PRO A 140 -1.79 5.25 -6.33
C PRO A 140 -2.76 4.22 -6.93
N LEU A 141 -2.29 3.00 -7.22
CA LEU A 141 -3.12 1.93 -7.77
C LEU A 141 -3.97 1.20 -6.70
N HIS A 142 -3.90 1.62 -5.43
CA HIS A 142 -4.81 1.19 -4.36
C HIS A 142 -5.98 2.15 -4.14
N ALA A 143 -6.02 3.27 -4.85
CA ALA A 143 -7.08 4.27 -4.74
C ALA A 143 -7.75 4.53 -6.10
N GLU A 144 -7.80 3.50 -6.96
CA GLU A 144 -8.43 3.61 -8.26
C GLU A 144 -8.90 2.26 -8.79
N ASP A 145 -9.86 2.27 -9.70
CA ASP A 145 -10.22 1.12 -10.54
C ASP A 145 -10.61 1.61 -11.95
N ASN A 146 -9.98 0.98 -12.94
CA ASN A 146 -10.27 1.16 -14.37
C ASN A 146 -10.77 -0.16 -14.99
N ASP A 147 -11.60 -0.91 -14.27
CA ASP A 147 -12.03 -2.27 -14.60
C ASP A 147 -10.84 -3.25 -14.78
N ASP A 148 -9.70 -2.95 -14.14
CA ASP A 148 -8.46 -3.72 -14.25
C ASP A 148 -7.85 -4.12 -12.89
N ARG A 149 -8.62 -3.92 -11.81
CA ARG A 149 -8.26 -4.27 -10.43
C ARG A 149 -6.97 -3.55 -9.99
N GLY A 150 -6.96 -2.23 -10.13
CA GLY A 150 -5.81 -1.41 -9.79
C GLY A 150 -4.56 -1.77 -10.61
N GLY A 151 -4.71 -2.00 -11.92
CA GLY A 151 -3.60 -2.36 -12.81
C GLY A 151 -3.10 -3.81 -12.68
N ASN A 152 -3.76 -4.67 -11.86
CA ASN A 152 -3.39 -6.08 -11.73
C ASN A 152 -3.69 -6.89 -12.99
N GLN A 153 -4.62 -6.45 -13.83
CA GLN A 153 -4.94 -7.07 -15.11
C GLN A 153 -4.13 -6.48 -16.27
N ILE A 154 -3.42 -5.37 -16.06
CA ILE A 154 -2.51 -4.80 -17.07
C ILE A 154 -1.20 -5.55 -17.06
N ARG A 155 -0.99 -6.40 -18.07
CA ARG A 155 0.26 -7.16 -18.22
C ARG A 155 1.34 -6.26 -18.81
N VAL A 156 2.50 -6.23 -18.16
CA VAL A 156 3.64 -5.43 -18.60
C VAL A 156 4.89 -6.29 -18.73
N MET A 157 5.78 -5.87 -19.62
CA MET A 157 7.13 -6.41 -19.75
C MET A 157 8.14 -5.37 -19.26
N VAL A 158 8.93 -5.74 -18.24
CA VAL A 158 10.08 -4.97 -17.75
C VAL A 158 11.34 -5.74 -18.15
N GLY A 159 12.06 -5.23 -19.15
CA GLY A 159 13.18 -5.96 -19.73
C GLY A 159 12.74 -7.30 -20.36
N ARG A 160 13.05 -8.42 -19.71
CA ARG A 160 12.63 -9.78 -20.12
C ARG A 160 11.57 -10.39 -19.19
N SER A 161 11.27 -9.74 -18.08
CA SER A 161 10.33 -10.23 -17.08
C SER A 161 8.91 -9.81 -17.42
N ARG A 162 7.96 -10.75 -17.33
CA ARG A 162 6.52 -10.50 -17.41
C ARG A 162 5.98 -10.30 -16.01
N THR A 163 5.20 -9.23 -15.82
CA THR A 163 4.59 -8.88 -14.55
C THR A 163 3.29 -8.12 -14.77
N THR A 164 2.74 -7.49 -13.75
CA THR A 164 1.59 -6.57 -13.85
C THR A 164 2.04 -5.15 -13.55
N LEU A 165 1.26 -4.15 -14.01
CA LEU A 165 1.52 -2.75 -13.69
C LEU A 165 1.52 -2.53 -12.18
N HIS A 166 0.53 -3.10 -11.49
CA HIS A 166 0.41 -3.03 -10.03
C HIS A 166 1.71 -3.47 -9.34
N ARG A 167 2.21 -4.68 -9.66
CA ARG A 167 3.45 -5.18 -9.07
C ARG A 167 4.68 -4.32 -9.37
N VAL A 168 4.75 -3.68 -10.52
CA VAL A 168 5.85 -2.72 -10.83
C VAL A 168 5.84 -1.56 -9.85
N TRP A 169 4.65 -1.05 -9.50
CA TRP A 169 4.50 0.02 -8.52
C TRP A 169 4.81 -0.45 -7.10
N ASP A 170 4.37 -1.65 -6.74
CA ASP A 170 4.60 -2.19 -5.40
C ASP A 170 6.08 -2.47 -5.11
N SER A 171 6.85 -2.84 -6.12
CA SER A 171 8.23 -3.31 -5.94
C SER A 171 9.24 -2.50 -6.72
N ASP A 172 9.25 -2.60 -8.05
CA ASP A 172 10.34 -2.06 -8.88
C ASP A 172 10.53 -0.54 -8.71
N VAL A 173 9.41 0.21 -8.55
CA VAL A 173 9.45 1.66 -8.34
C VAL A 173 9.95 1.99 -6.94
N VAL A 174 9.51 1.27 -5.92
CA VAL A 174 9.94 1.45 -4.52
C VAL A 174 11.43 1.16 -4.35
N GLU A 175 11.92 0.09 -4.95
CA GLU A 175 13.34 -0.31 -4.88
C GLU A 175 14.30 0.74 -5.44
N THR A 176 13.81 1.68 -6.27
CA THR A 176 14.63 2.82 -6.70
C THR A 176 14.96 3.82 -5.58
N ALA A 177 14.24 3.78 -4.47
CA ALA A 177 14.47 4.69 -3.35
C ALA A 177 15.72 4.34 -2.53
N GLY A 178 16.09 3.06 -2.47
CA GLY A 178 17.25 2.56 -1.72
C GLY A 178 17.35 1.04 -1.81
N ARG A 179 18.50 0.48 -1.47
CA ARG A 179 18.76 -0.98 -1.51
C ARG A 179 18.01 -1.76 -0.43
N ASN A 180 17.59 -1.06 0.62
CA ASN A 180 16.79 -1.56 1.73
C ASN A 180 15.96 -0.42 2.31
N ALA A 181 15.07 -0.74 3.24
CA ALA A 181 14.15 0.21 3.85
C ALA A 181 14.85 1.35 4.60
N ASP A 182 15.95 1.07 5.33
CA ASP A 182 16.69 2.08 6.07
C ASP A 182 17.35 3.11 5.15
N GLU A 183 18.00 2.67 4.06
CA GLU A 183 18.60 3.54 3.07
C GLU A 183 17.54 4.40 2.37
N ALA A 184 16.41 3.77 1.99
CA ALA A 184 15.29 4.45 1.32
C ALA A 184 14.67 5.52 2.23
N ALA A 185 14.32 5.16 3.48
CA ALA A 185 13.77 6.09 4.46
C ALA A 185 14.72 7.27 4.70
N ALA A 186 15.99 7.01 4.95
CA ALA A 186 17.00 8.05 5.16
C ALA A 186 17.18 8.95 3.92
N ALA A 187 17.16 8.40 2.71
CA ALA A 187 17.27 9.19 1.48
C ALA A 187 16.04 10.09 1.29
N ILE A 188 14.84 9.55 1.52
CA ILE A 188 13.59 10.31 1.45
C ILE A 188 13.60 11.45 2.47
N GLU A 189 13.89 11.17 3.74
CA GLU A 189 13.87 12.17 4.81
C GLU A 189 14.88 13.30 4.60
N ARG A 190 16.07 12.99 4.08
CA ARG A 190 17.07 14.02 3.73
C ARG A 190 16.61 14.96 2.64
N SER A 191 15.74 14.50 1.74
CA SER A 191 15.21 15.32 0.64
C SER A 191 14.08 16.27 1.08
N LEU A 192 13.48 16.06 2.26
CA LEU A 192 12.34 16.83 2.74
C LEU A 192 12.75 18.14 3.40
N SER A 193 12.19 19.25 2.92
CA SER A 193 12.27 20.53 3.62
C SER A 193 11.42 20.52 4.90
N PRO A 194 11.72 21.40 5.88
CA PRO A 194 10.88 21.55 7.08
C PRO A 194 9.42 21.91 6.73
N GLY A 195 9.21 22.74 5.71
CA GLY A 195 7.88 23.12 5.25
C GLY A 195 7.07 21.92 4.69
N GLN A 196 7.73 21.03 3.94
CA GLN A 196 7.08 19.82 3.44
C GLN A 196 6.70 18.87 4.58
N ARG A 197 7.57 18.67 5.56
CA ARG A 197 7.28 17.82 6.73
C ARG A 197 6.03 18.31 7.47
N GLN A 198 5.91 19.61 7.68
CA GLN A 198 4.75 20.20 8.34
C GLN A 198 3.49 20.12 7.48
N ALA A 199 3.59 20.49 6.20
CA ALA A 199 2.45 20.53 5.27
C ALA A 199 1.87 19.14 4.98
N TRP A 200 2.70 18.07 5.01
CA TRP A 200 2.26 16.71 4.71
C TRP A 200 1.74 15.95 5.94
N ALA A 201 2.10 16.33 7.15
CA ALA A 201 1.62 15.71 8.39
C ALA A 201 0.19 16.17 8.75
N THR A 202 -0.78 15.96 7.86
CA THR A 202 -2.16 16.40 8.02
C THR A 202 -3.11 15.71 7.03
N GLY A 203 -4.41 16.05 7.13
CA GLY A 203 -5.45 15.60 6.18
C GLY A 203 -6.31 14.47 6.73
N THR A 204 -7.19 13.96 5.87
CA THR A 204 -8.08 12.84 6.18
C THR A 204 -7.82 11.66 5.23
N PRO A 205 -8.18 10.43 5.61
CA PRO A 205 -8.05 9.28 4.71
C PRO A 205 -8.74 9.49 3.35
N ALA A 206 -9.91 10.14 3.31
CA ALA A 206 -10.59 10.48 2.07
C ALA A 206 -9.74 11.42 1.18
N GLN A 207 -9.13 12.46 1.74
CA GLN A 207 -8.23 13.36 1.00
C GLN A 207 -6.97 12.64 0.51
N TRP A 208 -6.44 11.68 1.28
CA TRP A 208 -5.27 10.90 0.86
C TRP A 208 -5.61 9.96 -0.30
N ALA A 209 -6.81 9.35 -0.27
CA ALA A 209 -7.33 8.58 -1.39
C ALA A 209 -7.51 9.44 -2.65
N ASP A 210 -8.05 10.66 -2.51
CA ASP A 210 -8.17 11.62 -3.62
C ASP A 210 -6.81 11.98 -4.23
N GLU A 211 -5.79 12.21 -3.40
CA GLU A 211 -4.43 12.49 -3.88
C GLU A 211 -3.83 11.30 -4.64
N ALA A 212 -3.98 10.08 -4.12
CA ALA A 212 -3.49 8.86 -4.73
C ALA A 212 -4.23 8.57 -6.05
N HIS A 213 -5.56 8.72 -6.05
CA HIS A 213 -6.40 8.60 -7.24
C HIS A 213 -6.01 9.59 -8.34
N ALA A 214 -5.78 10.86 -7.98
CA ALA A 214 -5.36 11.87 -8.95
C ALA A 214 -4.02 11.50 -9.62
N ILE A 215 -3.07 10.93 -8.86
CA ILE A 215 -1.80 10.45 -9.42
C ILE A 215 -2.05 9.28 -10.39
N ALA A 216 -2.89 8.33 -10.04
CA ALA A 216 -3.22 7.22 -10.93
C ALA A 216 -3.83 7.75 -12.24
N ARG A 217 -4.85 8.59 -12.14
CA ARG A 217 -5.58 9.16 -13.27
C ARG A 217 -4.72 10.03 -14.17
N ASP A 218 -3.88 10.90 -13.60
CA ASP A 218 -3.20 11.97 -14.33
C ASP A 218 -1.77 11.58 -14.76
N GLU A 219 -1.10 10.67 -14.03
CA GLU A 219 0.31 10.33 -14.26
C GLU A 219 0.53 8.88 -14.71
N ILE A 220 -0.23 7.91 -14.16
CA ILE A 220 0.04 6.49 -14.40
C ILE A 220 -0.69 5.96 -15.63
N TYR A 221 -1.99 6.22 -15.73
CA TYR A 221 -2.83 5.67 -16.79
C TYR A 221 -2.70 6.34 -18.18
N PRO A 222 -2.50 7.66 -18.32
CA PRO A 222 -2.48 8.30 -19.64
C PRO A 222 -1.46 7.72 -20.62
N PRO A 223 -0.23 7.32 -20.20
CA PRO A 223 0.73 6.70 -21.11
C PRO A 223 0.35 5.28 -21.57
N LEU A 224 -0.62 4.65 -20.89
CA LEU A 224 -0.99 3.24 -21.12
C LEU A 224 -2.05 3.08 -22.20
N GLN A 225 -2.87 4.09 -22.42
CA GLN A 225 -3.99 4.24 -23.39
C GLN A 225 -4.41 2.95 -24.12
N GLY A 226 -5.32 2.18 -23.51
CA GLY A 226 -6.04 1.07 -24.17
C GLY A 226 -5.19 -0.16 -24.55
N ARG A 227 -4.00 -0.33 -24.00
CA ARG A 227 -3.12 -1.45 -24.28
C ARG A 227 -3.19 -2.49 -23.16
N HIS A 228 -3.56 -3.72 -23.51
CA HIS A 228 -3.62 -4.85 -22.56
C HIS A 228 -2.26 -5.52 -22.31
N GLU A 229 -1.26 -5.29 -23.15
CA GLU A 229 0.11 -5.75 -22.97
C GLU A 229 1.08 -4.64 -23.39
N LEU A 230 1.91 -4.19 -22.44
CA LEU A 230 2.83 -3.07 -22.61
C LEU A 230 4.26 -3.49 -22.31
N ARG A 231 5.17 -3.08 -23.19
CA ARG A 231 6.60 -3.09 -22.86
C ARG A 231 6.94 -1.72 -22.24
N LEU A 232 7.15 -1.72 -20.92
CA LEU A 232 7.59 -0.52 -20.23
C LEU A 232 9.05 -0.17 -20.62
N PRO A 233 9.37 1.12 -20.75
CA PRO A 233 10.76 1.57 -20.90
C PRO A 233 11.65 1.01 -19.77
N ARG A 234 12.92 0.74 -20.06
CA ARG A 234 13.85 0.20 -19.04
C ARG A 234 14.03 1.11 -17.83
N ASP A 235 13.85 2.41 -18.03
CA ASP A 235 13.96 3.45 -17.02
C ASP A 235 12.60 3.85 -16.41
N TYR A 236 11.53 3.08 -16.67
CA TYR A 236 10.19 3.40 -16.16
C TYR A 236 10.17 3.57 -14.64
N ALA A 237 10.71 2.63 -13.90
CA ALA A 237 10.75 2.69 -12.43
C ALA A 237 11.49 3.96 -11.94
N TRP A 238 12.61 4.30 -12.55
CA TRP A 238 13.36 5.52 -12.22
C TRP A 238 12.58 6.79 -12.54
N ARG A 239 11.81 6.83 -13.62
CA ARG A 239 10.95 7.96 -13.96
C ARG A 239 9.82 8.15 -12.96
N GLN A 240 9.29 7.06 -12.40
CA GLN A 240 8.23 7.10 -11.40
C GLN A 240 8.74 7.29 -9.96
N ALA A 241 10.03 7.11 -9.73
CA ALA A 241 10.64 7.22 -8.41
C ALA A 241 10.30 8.52 -7.64
N PRO A 242 10.25 9.72 -8.25
CA PRO A 242 9.86 10.94 -7.53
C PRO A 242 8.45 10.86 -6.93
N ILE A 243 7.50 10.27 -7.65
CA ILE A 243 6.12 10.09 -7.18
C ILE A 243 6.09 9.12 -6.00
N ALA A 244 6.72 7.95 -6.15
CA ALA A 244 6.76 6.96 -5.07
C ALA A 244 7.43 7.50 -3.80
N ARG A 245 8.57 8.19 -3.93
CA ARG A 245 9.25 8.83 -2.78
C ARG A 245 8.37 9.85 -2.07
N MET A 246 7.63 10.66 -2.83
CA MET A 246 6.68 11.62 -2.27
C MET A 246 5.55 10.91 -1.52
N GLN A 247 4.96 9.86 -2.09
CA GLN A 247 3.87 9.11 -1.48
C GLN A 247 4.33 8.36 -0.22
N LEU A 248 5.50 7.72 -0.23
CA LEU A 248 6.10 7.07 0.93
C LEU A 248 6.39 8.09 2.06
N ALA A 249 6.89 9.27 1.71
CA ALA A 249 7.13 10.35 2.67
C ALA A 249 5.81 10.83 3.32
N LYS A 250 4.79 11.10 2.50
CA LYS A 250 3.46 11.50 2.99
C LYS A 250 2.87 10.41 3.90
N ALA A 251 2.93 9.15 3.47
CA ALA A 251 2.43 8.02 4.25
C ALA A 251 3.07 7.95 5.65
N GLY A 252 4.40 8.01 5.73
CA GLY A 252 5.12 7.96 7.00
C GLY A 252 4.83 9.15 7.91
N LEU A 253 4.82 10.37 7.37
CA LEU A 253 4.51 11.59 8.13
C LEU A 253 3.06 11.60 8.63
N ARG A 254 2.10 11.15 7.81
CA ARG A 254 0.67 11.06 8.15
C ARG A 254 0.40 9.96 9.17
N LEU A 255 1.07 8.82 9.05
CA LEU A 255 1.02 7.76 10.07
C LEU A 255 1.53 8.29 11.42
N ALA A 256 2.69 8.95 11.45
CA ALA A 256 3.20 9.56 12.67
C ALA A 256 2.23 10.59 13.25
N TRP A 257 1.67 11.44 12.40
CA TRP A 257 0.69 12.44 12.82
C TRP A 257 -0.58 11.80 13.44
N MET A 258 -1.12 10.74 12.81
CA MET A 258 -2.25 10.00 13.36
C MET A 258 -1.91 9.38 14.72
N LEU A 259 -0.76 8.70 14.84
CA LEU A 259 -0.34 8.04 16.07
C LEU A 259 -0.08 9.06 17.20
N ASN A 260 0.56 10.17 16.88
CA ASN A 260 0.80 11.26 17.84
C ASN A 260 -0.50 11.88 18.37
N ASN A 261 -1.56 11.90 17.56
CA ASN A 261 -2.87 12.40 17.98
C ASN A 261 -3.71 11.36 18.74
N SER A 262 -3.54 10.09 18.41
CA SER A 262 -4.32 8.99 19.02
C SER A 262 -3.73 8.46 20.33
N LEU A 263 -2.43 8.64 20.56
CA LEU A 263 -1.66 8.03 21.66
C LEU A 263 -1.05 9.08 22.61
N LYS A 264 -1.81 10.13 22.93
CA LYS A 264 -1.42 11.20 23.87
C LYS A 264 -1.44 10.74 25.32
#